data_63927e8ecc244cec65307233149d1ce4
#
_entry.id   63927e8ecc244cec65307233149d1ce4
#
_cell.length_a   1.000
_cell.length_b   1.000
_cell.length_c   1.000
_cell.angle_alpha   90.00
_cell.angle_beta   90.00
_cell.angle_gamma   90.00
#
_symmetry.space_group_name_H-M   'P 1'
#
loop_
_entity.id
_entity.type
_entity.pdbx_description
1 polymer ?
#
loop_
_entity_poly.entity_id
_entity_poly.type
_entity_poly.pdbx_seq_one_letter_code
_entity_poly.pdbx_strand_id
1 'polypeptide(L)'
;MKTIDMTGWKARTIASPRRRAIPIMTHPGIELCGATVRQAVTDGKAHARAILALDARYPADACTVIMDLTVEAEAFGARIVFPENEVPSVIEPPVHDPAGIDVLPVPGIDAARIPQYLEANRTVARAIGDKPLLAGCIGPFSLAGRLFGMSELMMALFTAPDAVCRLLEKCTQFIETYCRALRDTGAQGVIMAEPAAGLISNDDCLRYVTPYIRRIVESVQDDRFLVILHNCGDTGHCTEAMVGTGAAGYHFGNQADMVAALDACPGEALVMGNLDPVGIFKGASPEEVYRATRDLLETTRRYPNYVISSGCDVPPAVPAANIEAFYRAVTDYNATLTF
;
A
#
# COMPACT_ATOMS: atom_id res chain seq x y z
N MET A 1 3.59 -3.10 -23.98
CA MET A 1 2.79 -2.74 -22.81
C MET A 1 2.15 -1.38 -23.06
N LYS A 2 0.90 -1.20 -22.66
CA LYS A 2 0.20 0.07 -22.83
C LYS A 2 0.74 1.08 -21.81
N THR A 3 1.13 2.26 -22.24
CA THR A 3 1.59 3.32 -21.35
C THR A 3 0.38 4.16 -20.96
N ILE A 4 0.09 4.27 -19.67
CA ILE A 4 -0.96 5.15 -19.13
C ILE A 4 -0.27 6.45 -18.71
N ASP A 5 -0.79 7.59 -19.17
CA ASP A 5 -0.45 8.90 -18.61
C ASP A 5 -1.07 8.99 -17.19
N MET A 6 -0.22 8.82 -16.17
CA MET A 6 -0.66 8.76 -14.78
C MET A 6 -0.94 10.13 -14.17
N THR A 7 -0.28 11.18 -14.64
CA THR A 7 -0.62 12.55 -14.28
C THR A 7 -2.02 12.89 -14.79
N GLY A 8 -2.30 12.60 -16.06
CA GLY A 8 -3.62 12.76 -16.65
C GLY A 8 -4.67 11.82 -16.04
N TRP A 9 -4.31 10.58 -15.68
CA TRP A 9 -5.23 9.66 -15.00
C TRP A 9 -5.63 10.20 -13.62
N LYS A 10 -4.67 10.69 -12.82
CA LYS A 10 -4.92 11.33 -11.53
C LYS A 10 -5.83 12.56 -11.69
N ALA A 11 -5.51 13.45 -12.62
CA ALA A 11 -6.31 14.64 -12.89
C ALA A 11 -7.74 14.30 -13.31
N ARG A 12 -7.93 13.31 -14.19
CA ARG A 12 -9.26 12.83 -14.60
C ARG A 12 -10.01 12.16 -13.43
N THR A 13 -9.31 11.47 -12.54
CA THR A 13 -9.91 10.88 -11.33
C THR A 13 -10.48 11.97 -10.43
N ILE A 14 -9.71 13.03 -10.18
CA ILE A 14 -10.11 14.18 -9.35
C ILE A 14 -11.24 14.97 -10.04
N ALA A 15 -11.14 15.22 -11.34
CA ALA A 15 -12.16 15.96 -12.09
C ALA A 15 -13.44 15.14 -12.34
N SER A 16 -13.41 13.83 -12.09
CA SER A 16 -14.59 12.98 -12.33
C SER A 16 -15.70 13.30 -11.33
N PRO A 17 -16.94 13.53 -11.80
CA PRO A 17 -18.07 13.62 -10.90
C PRO A 17 -18.40 12.27 -10.23
N ARG A 18 -17.97 11.14 -10.84
CA ARG A 18 -18.17 9.78 -10.29
C ARG A 18 -17.06 9.44 -9.29
N ARG A 19 -17.45 8.85 -8.17
CA ARG A 19 -16.53 8.33 -7.18
C ARG A 19 -15.81 7.08 -7.70
N ARG A 20 -14.50 7.04 -7.52
CA ARG A 20 -13.66 5.91 -7.85
C ARG A 20 -13.48 5.02 -6.63
N ALA A 21 -13.34 3.71 -6.86
CA ALA A 21 -13.12 2.71 -5.82
C ALA A 21 -11.83 1.94 -6.09
N ILE A 22 -10.88 2.06 -5.17
CA ILE A 22 -9.57 1.37 -5.26
C ILE A 22 -9.28 0.76 -3.88
N PRO A 23 -9.98 -0.32 -3.48
CA PRO A 23 -9.66 -1.01 -2.23
C PRO A 23 -8.32 -1.74 -2.32
N ILE A 24 -7.56 -1.77 -1.23
CA ILE A 24 -6.45 -2.70 -1.07
C ILE A 24 -7.06 -4.05 -0.75
N MET A 25 -7.07 -4.93 -1.73
CA MET A 25 -7.79 -6.19 -1.63
C MET A 25 -7.00 -7.30 -2.30
N THR A 26 -6.40 -8.17 -1.53
CA THR A 26 -5.49 -9.20 -2.04
C THR A 26 -5.96 -10.61 -1.72
N HIS A 27 -6.31 -10.91 -0.48
CA HIS A 27 -6.71 -12.24 -0.03
C HIS A 27 -7.95 -12.80 -0.75
N PRO A 28 -9.01 -12.03 -1.03
CA PRO A 28 -10.14 -12.56 -1.81
C PRO A 28 -9.75 -13.08 -3.19
N GLY A 29 -8.74 -12.49 -3.83
CA GLY A 29 -8.21 -12.99 -5.10
C GLY A 29 -7.50 -14.33 -4.97
N ILE A 30 -6.78 -14.55 -3.86
CA ILE A 30 -6.15 -15.83 -3.53
C ILE A 30 -7.21 -16.93 -3.40
N GLU A 31 -8.28 -16.64 -2.66
CA GLU A 31 -9.39 -17.56 -2.45
C GLU A 31 -10.14 -17.86 -3.75
N LEU A 32 -10.39 -16.86 -4.60
CA LEU A 32 -11.06 -17.02 -5.89
C LEU A 32 -10.31 -17.98 -6.84
N CYS A 33 -8.99 -18.06 -6.76
CA CYS A 33 -8.22 -18.99 -7.58
C CYS A 33 -7.87 -20.31 -6.86
N GLY A 34 -8.37 -20.53 -5.65
CA GLY A 34 -8.14 -21.76 -4.86
C GLY A 34 -6.68 -21.93 -4.43
N ALA A 35 -5.91 -20.84 -4.34
CA ALA A 35 -4.54 -20.86 -3.86
C ALA A 35 -4.48 -20.63 -2.35
N THR A 36 -3.34 -20.96 -1.73
CA THR A 36 -3.05 -20.58 -0.35
C THR A 36 -2.28 -19.26 -0.33
N VAL A 37 -2.28 -18.57 0.81
CA VAL A 37 -1.46 -17.36 0.99
C VAL A 37 0.01 -17.68 0.72
N ARG A 38 0.51 -18.79 1.28
CA ARG A 38 1.89 -19.25 1.07
C ARG A 38 2.23 -19.40 -0.43
N GLN A 39 1.35 -20.04 -1.21
CA GLN A 39 1.57 -20.17 -2.65
C GLN A 39 1.59 -18.81 -3.34
N ALA A 40 0.64 -17.92 -3.02
CA ALA A 40 0.56 -16.60 -3.63
C ALA A 40 1.77 -15.72 -3.33
N VAL A 41 2.35 -15.81 -2.13
CA VAL A 41 3.51 -14.98 -1.74
C VAL A 41 4.86 -15.58 -2.11
N THR A 42 4.93 -16.86 -2.53
CA THR A 42 6.18 -17.54 -2.90
C THR A 42 6.30 -17.89 -4.39
N ASP A 43 5.21 -17.81 -5.16
CA ASP A 43 5.15 -18.12 -6.60
C ASP A 43 4.50 -16.95 -7.36
N GLY A 44 5.27 -16.27 -8.19
CA GLY A 44 4.83 -15.14 -8.99
C GLY A 44 3.67 -15.46 -9.94
N LYS A 45 3.55 -16.70 -10.40
CA LYS A 45 2.42 -17.14 -11.26
C LYS A 45 1.15 -17.32 -10.44
N ALA A 46 1.24 -17.89 -9.24
CA ALA A 46 0.11 -18.00 -8.33
C ALA A 46 -0.37 -16.59 -7.89
N HIS A 47 0.57 -15.70 -7.55
CA HIS A 47 0.33 -14.30 -7.26
C HIS A 47 -0.43 -13.61 -8.41
N ALA A 48 0.06 -13.70 -9.64
CA ALA A 48 -0.59 -13.09 -10.81
C ALA A 48 -2.01 -13.64 -11.04
N ARG A 49 -2.23 -14.96 -10.88
CA ARG A 49 -3.56 -15.56 -11.01
C ARG A 49 -4.54 -15.00 -9.98
N ALA A 50 -4.09 -14.82 -8.73
CA ALA A 50 -4.93 -14.24 -7.66
C ALA A 50 -5.38 -12.82 -8.02
N ILE A 51 -4.46 -11.97 -8.47
CA ILE A 51 -4.77 -10.59 -8.86
C ILE A 51 -5.73 -10.56 -10.05
N LEU A 52 -5.47 -11.35 -11.09
CA LEU A 52 -6.31 -11.40 -12.28
C LEU A 52 -7.70 -11.96 -12.01
N ALA A 53 -7.83 -12.95 -11.09
CA ALA A 53 -9.13 -13.45 -10.65
C ALA A 53 -9.96 -12.35 -9.95
N LEU A 54 -9.32 -11.56 -9.10
CA LEU A 54 -9.95 -10.43 -8.43
C LEU A 54 -10.37 -9.35 -9.43
N ASP A 55 -9.48 -9.01 -10.35
CA ASP A 55 -9.70 -8.01 -11.40
C ASP A 55 -10.87 -8.37 -12.32
N ALA A 56 -11.00 -9.64 -12.66
CA ALA A 56 -12.12 -10.15 -13.46
C ALA A 56 -13.45 -10.17 -12.70
N ARG A 57 -13.42 -10.28 -11.36
CA ARG A 57 -14.61 -10.41 -10.53
C ARG A 57 -15.19 -9.08 -10.09
N TYR A 58 -14.36 -8.07 -9.81
CA TYR A 58 -14.77 -6.83 -9.18
C TYR A 58 -14.32 -5.60 -9.96
N PRO A 59 -15.18 -4.55 -10.05
CA PRO A 59 -14.94 -3.39 -10.90
C PRO A 59 -14.08 -2.30 -10.21
N ALA A 60 -12.90 -2.66 -9.70
CA ALA A 60 -11.97 -1.67 -9.15
C ALA A 60 -11.42 -0.74 -10.24
N ASP A 61 -11.20 0.53 -9.91
CA ASP A 61 -10.67 1.54 -10.84
C ASP A 61 -9.14 1.49 -11.02
N ALA A 62 -8.44 0.71 -10.19
CA ALA A 62 -7.06 0.32 -10.36
C ALA A 62 -6.87 -1.12 -9.85
N CYS A 63 -5.90 -1.82 -10.40
CA CYS A 63 -5.49 -3.13 -9.94
C CYS A 63 -4.43 -2.97 -8.86
N THR A 64 -4.60 -3.61 -7.70
CA THR A 64 -3.62 -3.63 -6.60
C THR A 64 -2.95 -4.98 -6.50
N VAL A 65 -1.71 -5.01 -6.02
CA VAL A 65 -0.89 -6.22 -5.89
C VAL A 65 -0.86 -6.67 -4.43
N ILE A 66 -0.67 -7.96 -4.20
CA ILE A 66 -0.53 -8.52 -2.85
C ILE A 66 0.61 -7.80 -2.12
N MET A 67 0.28 -7.18 -0.98
CA MET A 67 1.24 -6.52 -0.11
C MET A 67 1.73 -7.49 0.98
N ASP A 68 2.95 -7.98 0.79
CA ASP A 68 3.66 -8.74 1.82
C ASP A 68 4.86 -7.92 2.28
N LEU A 69 4.74 -7.32 3.44
CA LEU A 69 5.75 -6.42 4.00
C LEU A 69 6.99 -7.15 4.54
N THR A 70 7.21 -8.42 4.17
CA THR A 70 8.40 -9.20 4.53
C THR A 70 9.33 -9.43 3.34
N VAL A 71 8.91 -9.12 2.13
CA VAL A 71 9.66 -9.40 0.89
C VAL A 71 11.00 -8.67 0.88
N GLU A 72 10.99 -7.40 1.19
CA GLU A 72 12.18 -6.55 1.23
C GLU A 72 13.08 -6.94 2.41
N ALA A 73 12.49 -7.25 3.57
CA ALA A 73 13.27 -7.71 4.73
C ALA A 73 13.97 -9.05 4.46
N GLU A 74 13.29 -9.98 3.75
CA GLU A 74 13.89 -11.25 3.33
C GLU A 74 15.07 -11.03 2.38
N ALA A 75 14.97 -10.07 1.46
CA ALA A 75 16.06 -9.70 0.58
C ALA A 75 17.32 -9.26 1.35
N PHE A 76 17.15 -8.56 2.48
CA PHE A 76 18.22 -8.17 3.39
C PHE A 76 18.72 -9.33 4.29
N GLY A 77 18.13 -10.52 4.21
CA GLY A 77 18.53 -11.69 4.97
C GLY A 77 17.72 -11.95 6.24
N ALA A 78 16.60 -11.26 6.46
CA ALA A 78 15.68 -11.58 7.54
C ALA A 78 15.10 -12.99 7.37
N ARG A 79 14.98 -13.72 8.47
CA ARG A 79 14.34 -15.04 8.44
C ARG A 79 12.83 -14.90 8.54
N ILE A 80 12.13 -15.48 7.54
CA ILE A 80 10.68 -15.38 7.39
C ILE A 80 10.02 -16.72 7.67
N VAL A 81 8.89 -16.70 8.36
CA VAL A 81 7.98 -17.85 8.47
C VAL A 81 6.81 -17.65 7.50
N PHE A 82 6.45 -18.73 6.83
CA PHE A 82 5.37 -18.77 5.82
C PHE A 82 4.26 -19.72 6.29
N PRO A 83 3.27 -19.22 7.05
CA PRO A 83 2.08 -20.02 7.35
C PRO A 83 1.30 -20.29 6.07
N GLU A 84 0.47 -21.35 6.06
CA GLU A 84 -0.25 -21.76 4.85
C GLU A 84 -1.26 -20.71 4.39
N ASN A 85 -2.07 -20.18 5.33
CA ASN A 85 -3.17 -19.26 5.03
C ASN A 85 -3.15 -17.96 5.85
N GLU A 86 -1.96 -17.55 6.31
CA GLU A 86 -1.73 -16.28 7.00
C GLU A 86 -0.59 -15.52 6.34
N VAL A 87 -0.54 -14.20 6.56
CA VAL A 87 0.55 -13.37 6.03
C VAL A 87 1.89 -13.78 6.64
N PRO A 88 2.99 -13.77 5.87
CA PRO A 88 4.32 -14.04 6.38
C PRO A 88 4.76 -13.05 7.46
N SER A 89 5.64 -13.49 8.34
CA SER A 89 6.21 -12.63 9.38
C SER A 89 7.72 -12.87 9.57
N VAL A 90 8.41 -11.79 9.94
CA VAL A 90 9.84 -11.87 10.33
C VAL A 90 9.93 -12.53 11.69
N ILE A 91 10.72 -13.60 11.79
CA ILE A 91 10.98 -14.30 13.05
C ILE A 91 12.38 -14.04 13.59
N GLU A 92 13.29 -13.54 12.73
CA GLU A 92 14.64 -13.16 13.14
C GLU A 92 15.14 -12.04 12.23
N PRO A 93 15.39 -10.84 12.78
CA PRO A 93 15.96 -9.73 12.03
C PRO A 93 17.45 -9.98 11.75
N PRO A 94 18.04 -9.45 10.64
CA PRO A 94 19.46 -9.64 10.32
C PRO A 94 20.40 -8.75 11.15
N VAL A 95 19.88 -7.74 11.85
CA VAL A 95 20.65 -6.78 12.65
C VAL A 95 20.25 -6.93 14.11
N HIS A 96 21.25 -7.07 15.00
CA HIS A 96 21.02 -7.26 16.44
C HIS A 96 21.57 -6.12 17.31
N ASP A 97 22.42 -5.27 16.73
CA ASP A 97 22.99 -4.10 17.40
C ASP A 97 23.33 -2.99 16.36
N PRO A 98 23.61 -1.76 16.80
CA PRO A 98 23.95 -0.67 15.89
C PRO A 98 25.20 -0.91 15.03
N ALA A 99 26.16 -1.73 15.46
CA ALA A 99 27.35 -2.04 14.67
C ALA A 99 27.03 -2.98 13.49
N GLY A 100 26.05 -3.87 13.67
CA GLY A 100 25.56 -4.74 12.61
C GLY A 100 24.95 -3.96 11.42
N ILE A 101 24.45 -2.74 11.65
CA ILE A 101 23.94 -1.87 10.58
C ILE A 101 25.05 -1.54 9.57
N ASP A 102 26.25 -1.28 10.04
CA ASP A 102 27.34 -0.81 9.16
C ASP A 102 27.78 -1.89 8.17
N VAL A 103 27.75 -3.14 8.59
CA VAL A 103 28.13 -4.29 7.76
C VAL A 103 26.98 -4.89 6.95
N LEU A 104 25.72 -4.48 7.19
CA LEU A 104 24.56 -4.94 6.45
C LEU A 104 24.66 -4.53 4.98
N PRO A 105 24.77 -5.46 4.01
CA PRO A 105 24.78 -5.10 2.60
C PRO A 105 23.41 -4.67 2.12
N VAL A 106 23.37 -3.76 1.13
CA VAL A 106 22.14 -3.47 0.38
C VAL A 106 22.00 -4.54 -0.70
N PRO A 107 20.93 -5.36 -0.70
CA PRO A 107 20.77 -6.45 -1.66
C PRO A 107 20.42 -5.94 -3.07
N GLY A 108 20.59 -6.83 -4.06
CA GLY A 108 20.05 -6.64 -5.41
C GLY A 108 18.57 -7.03 -5.51
N ILE A 109 17.96 -6.67 -6.64
CA ILE A 109 16.55 -7.02 -6.96
C ILE A 109 16.38 -8.50 -7.39
N ASP A 110 17.43 -9.26 -7.44
CA ASP A 110 17.48 -10.71 -7.67
C ASP A 110 17.47 -11.51 -6.36
N ALA A 111 17.49 -10.82 -5.21
CA ALA A 111 17.53 -11.46 -3.90
C ALA A 111 16.16 -12.01 -3.47
N ALA A 112 16.19 -13.17 -2.81
CA ALA A 112 15.05 -13.81 -2.17
C ALA A 112 13.80 -13.90 -3.08
N ARG A 113 12.62 -13.47 -2.59
CA ARG A 113 11.36 -13.50 -3.34
C ARG A 113 11.11 -12.29 -4.25
N ILE A 114 12.00 -11.29 -4.29
CA ILE A 114 11.84 -10.11 -5.16
C ILE A 114 11.52 -10.50 -6.62
N PRO A 115 12.23 -11.47 -7.27
CA PRO A 115 11.91 -11.88 -8.63
C PRO A 115 10.48 -12.40 -8.82
N GLN A 116 9.88 -13.05 -7.83
CA GLN A 116 8.51 -13.56 -7.89
C GLN A 116 7.49 -12.41 -7.95
N TYR A 117 7.70 -11.34 -7.19
CA TYR A 117 6.88 -10.15 -7.21
C TYR A 117 7.02 -9.37 -8.52
N LEU A 118 8.24 -9.27 -9.05
CA LEU A 118 8.48 -8.67 -10.37
C LEU A 118 7.82 -9.48 -11.49
N GLU A 119 7.85 -10.82 -11.43
CA GLU A 119 7.17 -11.70 -12.38
C GLU A 119 5.65 -11.53 -12.32
N ALA A 120 5.08 -11.50 -11.10
CA ALA A 120 3.66 -11.29 -10.89
C ALA A 120 3.21 -9.95 -11.50
N ASN A 121 3.88 -8.85 -11.14
CA ASN A 121 3.59 -7.53 -11.70
C ASN A 121 3.66 -7.50 -13.22
N ARG A 122 4.72 -8.09 -13.82
CA ARG A 122 4.88 -8.15 -15.28
C ARG A 122 3.77 -8.93 -15.95
N THR A 123 3.34 -10.02 -15.34
CA THR A 123 2.26 -10.87 -15.87
C THR A 123 0.93 -10.13 -15.82
N VAL A 124 0.61 -9.51 -14.69
CA VAL A 124 -0.62 -8.73 -14.52
C VAL A 124 -0.64 -7.51 -15.44
N ALA A 125 0.44 -6.75 -15.52
CA ALA A 125 0.54 -5.56 -16.39
C ALA A 125 0.31 -5.84 -17.88
N ARG A 126 0.55 -7.08 -18.32
CA ARG A 126 0.26 -7.52 -19.70
C ARG A 126 -1.17 -7.96 -19.92
N ALA A 127 -1.86 -8.36 -18.87
CA ALA A 127 -3.17 -8.99 -18.94
C ALA A 127 -4.34 -8.03 -18.60
N ILE A 128 -4.12 -7.06 -17.72
CA ILE A 128 -5.13 -6.07 -17.37
C ILE A 128 -5.39 -5.09 -18.51
N GLY A 129 -6.61 -4.56 -18.57
CA GLY A 129 -7.06 -3.62 -19.60
C GLY A 129 -6.52 -2.19 -19.42
N ASP A 130 -7.44 -1.20 -19.43
CA ASP A 130 -7.10 0.23 -19.48
C ASP A 130 -6.96 0.90 -18.10
N LYS A 131 -7.00 0.12 -17.02
CA LYS A 131 -6.81 0.62 -15.65
C LYS A 131 -5.35 0.46 -15.19
N PRO A 132 -4.85 1.31 -14.28
CA PRO A 132 -3.49 1.21 -13.80
C PRO A 132 -3.29 0.00 -12.88
N LEU A 133 -2.07 -0.54 -12.89
CA LEU A 133 -1.55 -1.48 -11.91
C LEU A 133 -0.73 -0.72 -10.88
N LEU A 134 -1.12 -0.83 -9.62
CA LEU A 134 -0.41 -0.29 -8.47
C LEU A 134 0.28 -1.45 -7.74
N ALA A 135 1.60 -1.52 -7.86
CA ALA A 135 2.42 -2.48 -7.14
C ALA A 135 2.42 -2.20 -5.62
N GLY A 136 2.97 -3.09 -4.82
CA GLY A 136 3.13 -2.90 -3.38
C GLY A 136 4.60 -2.91 -2.97
N CYS A 137 4.98 -2.09 -1.98
CA CYS A 137 6.25 -2.18 -1.28
C CYS A 137 6.13 -1.65 0.16
N ILE A 138 7.10 -1.99 1.00
CA ILE A 138 7.23 -1.41 2.34
C ILE A 138 7.93 -0.05 2.27
N GLY A 139 7.65 0.85 3.24
CA GLY A 139 8.39 2.10 3.39
C GLY A 139 9.69 1.93 4.16
N PRO A 140 10.64 2.91 4.06
CA PRO A 140 11.98 2.79 4.62
C PRO A 140 12.02 2.59 6.14
N PHE A 141 11.18 3.30 6.89
CA PHE A 141 11.17 3.22 8.34
C PHE A 141 10.57 1.90 8.84
N SER A 142 9.51 1.44 8.21
CA SER A 142 8.92 0.12 8.49
C SER A 142 9.87 -1.01 8.11
N LEU A 143 10.61 -0.88 7.00
CA LEU A 143 11.66 -1.84 6.65
C LEU A 143 12.77 -1.85 7.70
N ALA A 144 13.24 -0.68 8.15
CA ALA A 144 14.24 -0.59 9.22
C ALA A 144 13.79 -1.32 10.50
N GLY A 145 12.51 -1.18 10.87
CA GLY A 145 11.93 -1.92 11.99
C GLY A 145 11.89 -3.44 11.79
N ARG A 146 11.76 -3.90 10.55
CA ARG A 146 11.83 -5.34 10.21
C ARG A 146 13.27 -5.88 10.24
N LEU A 147 14.25 -5.02 9.93
CA LEU A 147 15.67 -5.40 9.86
C LEU A 147 16.39 -5.36 11.22
N PHE A 148 15.94 -4.50 12.12
CA PHE A 148 16.61 -4.27 13.40
C PHE A 148 15.78 -4.71 14.62
N GLY A 149 14.48 -4.96 14.42
CA GLY A 149 13.51 -5.12 15.49
C GLY A 149 12.81 -3.78 15.79
N MET A 150 11.47 -3.81 15.94
CA MET A 150 10.71 -2.58 16.13
C MET A 150 11.03 -1.88 17.46
N SER A 151 11.14 -2.66 18.54
CA SER A 151 11.49 -2.12 19.88
C SER A 151 12.91 -1.55 19.90
N GLU A 152 13.85 -2.26 19.29
CA GLU A 152 15.24 -1.86 19.15
C GLU A 152 15.38 -0.59 18.34
N LEU A 153 14.64 -0.47 17.22
CA LEU A 153 14.59 0.73 16.40
C LEU A 153 14.07 1.93 17.21
N MET A 154 12.96 1.77 17.95
CA MET A 154 12.39 2.84 18.76
C MET A 154 13.37 3.31 19.86
N MET A 155 14.08 2.38 20.51
CA MET A 155 15.12 2.75 21.47
C MET A 155 16.31 3.45 20.79
N ALA A 156 16.70 2.98 19.61
CA ALA A 156 17.84 3.52 18.88
C ALA A 156 17.60 4.96 18.35
N LEU A 157 16.36 5.40 18.15
CA LEU A 157 16.05 6.80 17.85
C LEU A 157 16.64 7.77 18.87
N PHE A 158 16.73 7.34 20.13
CA PHE A 158 17.25 8.14 21.25
C PHE A 158 18.70 7.82 21.59
N THR A 159 19.11 6.56 21.48
CA THR A 159 20.43 6.10 21.96
C THR A 159 21.50 6.05 20.88
N ALA A 160 21.10 5.88 19.61
CA ALA A 160 22.01 5.73 18.46
C ALA A 160 21.39 6.32 17.17
N PRO A 161 20.92 7.60 17.16
CA PRO A 161 20.19 8.17 16.03
C PRO A 161 20.97 8.14 14.70
N ASP A 162 22.28 8.31 14.73
CA ASP A 162 23.13 8.25 13.53
C ASP A 162 23.14 6.84 12.91
N ALA A 163 23.09 5.79 13.73
CA ALA A 163 22.99 4.41 13.24
C ALA A 163 21.62 4.17 12.56
N VAL A 164 20.55 4.69 13.16
CA VAL A 164 19.22 4.65 12.54
C VAL A 164 19.22 5.36 11.18
N CYS A 165 19.80 6.56 11.08
CA CYS A 165 19.93 7.27 9.81
C CYS A 165 20.68 6.43 8.76
N ARG A 166 21.77 5.76 9.12
CA ARG A 166 22.51 4.87 8.20
C ARG A 166 21.67 3.66 7.76
N LEU A 167 20.85 3.09 8.65
CA LEU A 167 19.93 2.01 8.27
C LEU A 167 18.86 2.49 7.32
N LEU A 168 18.26 3.66 7.58
CA LEU A 168 17.27 4.29 6.71
C LEU A 168 17.83 4.61 5.33
N GLU A 169 19.09 5.05 5.22
CA GLU A 169 19.77 5.22 3.93
C GLU A 169 19.85 3.92 3.13
N LYS A 170 20.23 2.81 3.77
CA LYS A 170 20.28 1.48 3.12
C LYS A 170 18.90 1.02 2.67
N CYS A 171 17.87 1.18 3.52
CA CYS A 171 16.48 0.87 3.19
C CYS A 171 15.99 1.69 2.01
N THR A 172 16.26 3.01 2.02
CA THR A 172 15.86 3.93 0.96
C THR A 172 16.51 3.57 -0.37
N GLN A 173 17.81 3.33 -0.38
CA GLN A 173 18.55 2.92 -1.59
C GLN A 173 17.95 1.64 -2.22
N PHE A 174 17.62 0.66 -1.38
CA PHE A 174 17.00 -0.58 -1.86
C PHE A 174 15.61 -0.33 -2.43
N ILE A 175 14.75 0.41 -1.71
CA ILE A 175 13.36 0.68 -2.14
C ILE A 175 13.33 1.52 -3.42
N GLU A 176 14.22 2.49 -3.57
CA GLU A 176 14.38 3.24 -4.85
C GLU A 176 14.65 2.27 -6.02
N THR A 177 15.59 1.35 -5.83
CA THR A 177 15.96 0.37 -6.86
C THR A 177 14.80 -0.58 -7.15
N TYR A 178 14.09 -1.01 -6.10
CA TYR A 178 12.95 -1.89 -6.24
C TYR A 178 11.77 -1.19 -6.93
N CYS A 179 11.45 0.04 -6.58
CA CYS A 179 10.41 0.83 -7.25
C CYS A 179 10.69 1.02 -8.74
N ARG A 180 11.96 1.26 -9.13
CA ARG A 180 12.37 1.30 -10.56
C ARG A 180 12.14 -0.05 -11.24
N ALA A 181 12.51 -1.15 -10.59
CA ALA A 181 12.26 -2.49 -11.12
C ALA A 181 10.77 -2.81 -11.24
N LEU A 182 9.93 -2.40 -10.30
CA LEU A 182 8.47 -2.51 -10.39
C LEU A 182 7.92 -1.71 -11.57
N ARG A 183 8.37 -0.48 -11.78
CA ARG A 183 8.03 0.34 -12.95
C ARG A 183 8.41 -0.36 -14.26
N ASP A 184 9.58 -0.98 -14.33
CA ASP A 184 10.06 -1.71 -15.52
C ASP A 184 9.24 -2.98 -15.80
N THR A 185 8.45 -3.48 -14.86
CA THR A 185 7.46 -4.54 -15.11
C THR A 185 6.26 -4.07 -15.92
N GLY A 186 6.02 -2.76 -15.97
CA GLY A 186 4.85 -2.13 -16.57
C GLY A 186 3.80 -1.70 -15.53
N ALA A 187 4.11 -1.73 -14.24
CA ALA A 187 3.27 -1.09 -13.21
C ALA A 187 3.29 0.43 -13.39
N GLN A 188 2.14 1.08 -13.11
CA GLN A 188 1.95 2.51 -13.24
C GLN A 188 2.01 3.25 -11.90
N GLY A 189 2.33 2.55 -10.83
CA GLY A 189 2.51 3.13 -9.52
C GLY A 189 2.80 2.09 -8.46
N VAL A 190 3.01 2.58 -7.26
CA VAL A 190 3.23 1.76 -6.08
C VAL A 190 2.42 2.30 -4.91
N ILE A 191 1.81 1.39 -4.13
CA ILE A 191 1.30 1.67 -2.80
C ILE A 191 2.43 1.32 -1.84
N MET A 192 3.04 2.35 -1.24
CA MET A 192 4.12 2.21 -0.28
C MET A 192 3.55 2.20 1.14
N ALA A 193 3.68 1.09 1.84
CA ALA A 193 3.15 0.93 3.18
C ALA A 193 4.18 1.31 4.25
N GLU A 194 3.86 2.32 5.07
CA GLU A 194 4.72 2.82 6.15
C GLU A 194 4.03 2.76 7.52
N PRO A 195 3.54 1.59 7.96
CA PRO A 195 2.75 1.49 9.19
C PRO A 195 3.52 1.90 10.46
N ALA A 196 4.84 1.73 10.49
CA ALA A 196 5.65 2.08 11.66
C ALA A 196 5.71 3.58 11.93
N ALA A 197 5.43 4.43 10.95
CA ALA A 197 5.33 5.87 11.15
C ALA A 197 4.21 6.26 12.12
N GLY A 198 3.13 5.47 12.20
CA GLY A 198 2.05 5.69 13.18
C GLY A 198 2.45 5.43 14.64
N LEU A 199 3.64 4.88 14.90
CA LEU A 199 4.15 4.59 16.24
C LEU A 199 5.02 5.71 16.83
N ILE A 200 5.33 6.75 16.05
CA ILE A 200 6.20 7.86 16.45
C ILE A 200 5.48 9.20 16.29
N SER A 201 6.01 10.26 16.88
CA SER A 201 5.45 11.59 16.79
C SER A 201 5.52 12.16 15.37
N ASN A 202 4.73 13.21 15.07
CA ASN A 202 4.83 13.92 13.78
C ASN A 202 6.24 14.49 13.58
N ASP A 203 6.87 15.04 14.62
CA ASP A 203 8.22 15.59 14.55
C ASP A 203 9.26 14.51 14.22
N ASP A 204 9.13 13.32 14.82
CA ASP A 204 9.99 12.19 14.48
C ASP A 204 9.71 11.67 13.06
N CYS A 205 8.46 11.67 12.61
CA CYS A 205 8.12 11.36 11.23
C CYS A 205 8.76 12.36 10.26
N LEU A 206 8.71 13.65 10.55
CA LEU A 206 9.38 14.70 9.74
C LEU A 206 10.90 14.51 9.68
N ARG A 207 11.50 13.93 10.72
CA ARG A 207 12.93 13.66 10.80
C ARG A 207 13.36 12.32 10.21
N TYR A 208 12.64 11.23 10.50
CA TYR A 208 13.09 9.87 10.22
C TYR A 208 12.28 9.14 9.14
N VAL A 209 11.17 9.71 8.67
CA VAL A 209 10.31 9.11 7.65
C VAL A 209 10.23 9.98 6.40
N THR A 210 9.78 11.22 6.55
CA THR A 210 9.51 12.13 5.43
C THR A 210 10.69 12.33 4.47
N PRO A 211 11.93 12.60 4.92
CA PRO A 211 13.04 12.85 4.00
C PRO A 211 13.38 11.64 3.11
N TYR A 212 13.29 10.46 3.68
CA TYR A 212 13.60 9.20 3.01
C TYR A 212 12.55 8.82 1.98
N ILE A 213 11.26 8.96 2.31
CA ILE A 213 10.18 8.73 1.35
C ILE A 213 10.18 9.83 0.28
N ARG A 214 10.39 11.11 0.62
CA ARG A 214 10.50 12.20 -0.35
C ARG A 214 11.56 11.92 -1.40
N ARG A 215 12.72 11.45 -0.99
CA ARG A 215 13.81 11.08 -1.91
C ARG A 215 13.37 9.98 -2.88
N ILE A 216 12.63 8.95 -2.41
CA ILE A 216 12.09 7.91 -3.27
C ILE A 216 11.08 8.53 -4.25
N VAL A 217 10.13 9.33 -3.76
CA VAL A 217 9.13 10.02 -4.58
C VAL A 217 9.81 10.83 -5.69
N GLU A 218 10.77 11.67 -5.34
CA GLU A 218 11.52 12.50 -6.31
C GLU A 218 12.29 11.67 -7.35
N SER A 219 12.72 10.45 -6.98
CA SER A 219 13.51 9.59 -7.87
C SER A 219 12.69 8.72 -8.82
N VAL A 220 11.41 8.42 -8.49
CA VAL A 220 10.62 7.44 -9.27
C VAL A 220 9.29 7.98 -9.77
N GLN A 221 8.71 9.01 -9.12
CA GLN A 221 7.40 9.54 -9.49
C GLN A 221 7.49 10.47 -10.70
N ASP A 222 6.67 10.18 -11.71
CA ASP A 222 6.55 11.01 -12.91
C ASP A 222 5.17 10.84 -13.59
N ASP A 223 5.07 11.19 -14.88
CA ASP A 223 3.85 11.06 -15.68
C ASP A 223 3.44 9.61 -15.98
N ARG A 224 4.27 8.62 -15.63
CA ARG A 224 4.04 7.18 -15.89
C ARG A 224 4.00 6.34 -14.64
N PHE A 225 4.44 6.87 -13.50
CA PHE A 225 4.53 6.11 -12.25
C PHE A 225 4.23 7.00 -11.05
N LEU A 226 3.20 6.65 -10.27
CA LEU A 226 2.79 7.38 -9.08
C LEU A 226 3.18 6.63 -7.80
N VAL A 227 3.52 7.37 -6.77
CA VAL A 227 3.65 6.85 -5.40
C VAL A 227 2.39 7.22 -4.61
N ILE A 228 1.75 6.21 -4.01
CA ILE A 228 0.66 6.38 -3.05
C ILE A 228 1.21 5.92 -1.70
N LEU A 229 1.31 6.84 -0.75
CA LEU A 229 1.79 6.52 0.58
C LEU A 229 0.63 5.99 1.42
N HIS A 230 0.75 4.74 1.88
CA HIS A 230 -0.22 4.11 2.77
C HIS A 230 0.31 4.07 4.20
N ASN A 231 -0.49 4.57 5.11
CA ASN A 231 -0.23 4.46 6.53
C ASN A 231 -1.49 3.92 7.23
N CYS A 232 -1.40 2.70 7.78
CA CYS A 232 -2.51 2.08 8.50
C CYS A 232 -2.47 2.44 10.00
N GLY A 233 -3.61 2.26 10.66
CA GLY A 233 -3.78 2.59 12.08
C GLY A 233 -4.20 4.04 12.34
N ASP A 234 -3.99 4.50 13.55
CA ASP A 234 -4.28 5.89 13.96
C ASP A 234 -3.12 6.80 13.58
N THR A 235 -3.15 7.33 12.38
CA THR A 235 -2.08 8.14 11.79
C THR A 235 -2.49 9.58 11.49
N GLY A 236 -3.65 9.99 11.96
CA GLY A 236 -4.12 11.37 11.78
C GLY A 236 -3.13 12.43 12.30
N HIS A 237 -2.40 12.12 13.35
CA HIS A 237 -1.35 12.99 13.92
C HIS A 237 -0.09 13.13 13.02
N CYS A 238 0.12 12.24 12.04
CA CYS A 238 1.26 12.26 11.10
C CYS A 238 0.89 12.77 9.71
N THR A 239 -0.29 13.31 9.48
CA THR A 239 -0.75 13.74 8.16
C THR A 239 0.18 14.78 7.54
N GLU A 240 0.69 15.74 8.32
CA GLU A 240 1.66 16.74 7.86
C GLU A 240 2.94 16.08 7.33
N ALA A 241 3.49 15.13 8.09
CA ALA A 241 4.68 14.39 7.69
C ALA A 241 4.44 13.55 6.42
N MET A 242 3.26 12.93 6.28
CA MET A 242 2.87 12.22 5.06
C MET A 242 2.82 13.17 3.86
N VAL A 243 2.12 14.30 3.98
CA VAL A 243 2.01 15.31 2.92
C VAL A 243 3.37 15.85 2.53
N GLY A 244 4.25 16.06 3.50
CA GLY A 244 5.63 16.50 3.29
C GLY A 244 6.47 15.57 2.40
N THR A 245 6.04 14.34 2.13
CA THR A 245 6.74 13.42 1.22
C THR A 245 6.58 13.77 -0.26
N GLY A 246 5.54 14.52 -0.64
CA GLY A 246 5.23 14.86 -2.02
C GLY A 246 4.65 13.70 -2.85
N ALA A 247 4.15 12.64 -2.20
CA ALA A 247 3.49 11.53 -2.89
C ALA A 247 2.25 12.01 -3.67
N ALA A 248 1.92 11.33 -4.78
CA ALA A 248 0.77 11.68 -5.61
C ALA A 248 -0.57 11.33 -4.96
N GLY A 249 -0.56 10.51 -3.91
CA GLY A 249 -1.73 10.18 -3.12
C GLY A 249 -1.38 9.67 -1.73
N TYR A 250 -2.36 9.75 -0.83
CA TYR A 250 -2.26 9.34 0.56
C TYR A 250 -3.41 8.42 0.90
N HIS A 251 -3.09 7.24 1.41
CA HIS A 251 -4.06 6.23 1.80
C HIS A 251 -4.07 6.07 3.31
N PHE A 252 -5.22 6.27 3.92
CA PHE A 252 -5.37 6.29 5.38
C PHE A 252 -6.04 5.03 5.92
N GLY A 253 -5.59 4.60 7.11
CA GLY A 253 -6.17 3.52 7.87
C GLY A 253 -7.57 3.85 8.41
N ASN A 254 -8.32 2.81 8.81
CA ASN A 254 -9.71 2.93 9.25
C ASN A 254 -9.91 3.74 10.55
N GLN A 255 -8.86 4.02 11.32
CA GLN A 255 -8.93 4.85 12.52
C GLN A 255 -8.76 6.35 12.24
N ALA A 256 -8.28 6.72 11.05
CA ALA A 256 -8.13 8.12 10.68
C ALA A 256 -9.49 8.78 10.37
N ASP A 257 -9.66 10.02 10.81
CA ASP A 257 -10.77 10.86 10.38
C ASP A 257 -10.54 11.30 8.93
N MET A 258 -11.35 10.78 8.00
CA MET A 258 -11.20 11.07 6.58
C MET A 258 -11.48 12.53 6.21
N VAL A 259 -12.35 13.23 6.96
CA VAL A 259 -12.61 14.65 6.70
C VAL A 259 -11.39 15.47 7.12
N ALA A 260 -10.84 15.21 8.30
CA ALA A 260 -9.62 15.88 8.76
C ALA A 260 -8.43 15.60 7.84
N ALA A 261 -8.27 14.34 7.36
CA ALA A 261 -7.24 13.98 6.42
C ALA A 261 -7.40 14.70 5.07
N LEU A 262 -8.63 14.80 4.56
CA LEU A 262 -8.94 15.51 3.31
C LEU A 262 -8.73 17.02 3.41
N ASP A 263 -9.05 17.62 4.57
CA ASP A 263 -8.80 19.06 4.82
C ASP A 263 -7.29 19.37 4.90
N ALA A 264 -6.47 18.41 5.36
CA ALA A 264 -5.03 18.58 5.50
C ALA A 264 -4.21 18.24 4.24
N CYS A 265 -4.77 17.43 3.32
CA CYS A 265 -4.08 17.03 2.10
C CYS A 265 -4.28 18.03 0.96
N PRO A 266 -3.28 18.19 0.06
CA PRO A 266 -3.43 19.01 -1.15
C PRO A 266 -4.57 18.51 -2.05
N GLY A 267 -5.34 19.43 -2.61
CA GLY A 267 -6.47 19.08 -3.48
C GLY A 267 -6.08 18.36 -4.80
N GLU A 268 -4.82 18.48 -5.20
CA GLU A 268 -4.25 17.78 -6.35
C GLU A 268 -3.69 16.39 -6.04
N ALA A 269 -3.64 15.98 -4.75
CA ALA A 269 -3.28 14.63 -4.35
C ALA A 269 -4.54 13.76 -4.20
N LEU A 270 -4.43 12.48 -4.53
CA LEU A 270 -5.49 11.51 -4.22
C LEU A 270 -5.50 11.23 -2.72
N VAL A 271 -6.68 11.28 -2.11
CA VAL A 271 -6.86 10.89 -0.70
C VAL A 271 -7.76 9.67 -0.66
N MET A 272 -7.24 8.57 -0.13
CA MET A 272 -7.86 7.26 -0.23
C MET A 272 -8.15 6.66 1.14
N GLY A 273 -9.18 5.84 1.23
CA GLY A 273 -9.53 5.12 2.46
C GLY A 273 -11.05 5.12 2.67
N ASN A 274 -11.60 4.71 3.81
CA ASN A 274 -10.89 3.97 4.86
C ASN A 274 -11.84 3.03 5.60
N LEU A 275 -12.72 2.30 4.84
CA LEU A 275 -13.62 1.35 5.45
C LEU A 275 -12.84 0.29 6.25
N ASP A 276 -13.30 -0.01 7.46
CA ASP A 276 -12.65 -1.00 8.33
C ASP A 276 -12.62 -2.39 7.66
N PRO A 277 -11.42 -2.93 7.37
CA PRO A 277 -11.29 -4.22 6.71
C PRO A 277 -11.74 -5.40 7.56
N VAL A 278 -11.69 -5.28 8.88
CA VAL A 278 -12.09 -6.33 9.83
C VAL A 278 -13.51 -6.11 10.32
N GLY A 279 -13.80 -4.94 10.89
CA GLY A 279 -15.10 -4.65 11.47
C GLY A 279 -16.21 -4.58 10.42
N ILE A 280 -15.93 -3.97 9.26
CA ILE A 280 -16.93 -3.79 8.20
C ILE A 280 -16.82 -4.89 7.13
N PHE A 281 -15.68 -5.02 6.43
CA PHE A 281 -15.62 -6.00 5.32
C PHE A 281 -15.78 -7.44 5.79
N LYS A 282 -15.20 -7.84 6.92
CA LYS A 282 -15.25 -9.22 7.40
C LYS A 282 -16.38 -9.48 8.37
N GLY A 283 -16.62 -8.57 9.31
CA GLY A 283 -17.49 -8.82 10.48
C GLY A 283 -18.93 -8.36 10.34
N ALA A 284 -19.22 -7.42 9.43
CA ALA A 284 -20.56 -6.87 9.27
C ALA A 284 -21.42 -7.69 8.28
N SER A 285 -22.74 -7.45 8.30
CA SER A 285 -23.64 -7.93 7.25
C SER A 285 -23.47 -7.15 5.94
N PRO A 286 -23.88 -7.70 4.78
CA PRO A 286 -23.84 -6.98 3.52
C PRO A 286 -24.60 -5.64 3.54
N GLU A 287 -25.69 -5.54 4.29
CA GLU A 287 -26.48 -4.33 4.48
C GLU A 287 -25.72 -3.27 5.26
N GLU A 288 -24.96 -3.67 6.27
CA GLU A 288 -24.10 -2.77 7.05
C GLU A 288 -22.91 -2.29 6.24
N VAL A 289 -22.26 -3.16 5.45
CA VAL A 289 -21.21 -2.79 4.50
C VAL A 289 -21.73 -1.76 3.50
N TYR A 290 -22.89 -2.02 2.90
CA TYR A 290 -23.53 -1.10 1.96
C TYR A 290 -23.78 0.27 2.61
N ARG A 291 -24.36 0.31 3.82
CA ARG A 291 -24.64 1.53 4.55
C ARG A 291 -23.38 2.30 4.91
N ALA A 292 -22.37 1.63 5.51
CA ALA A 292 -21.10 2.26 5.87
C ALA A 292 -20.38 2.84 4.65
N THR A 293 -20.44 2.15 3.51
CA THR A 293 -19.88 2.65 2.24
C THR A 293 -20.59 3.92 1.78
N ARG A 294 -21.93 3.93 1.82
CA ARG A 294 -22.75 5.09 1.44
C ARG A 294 -22.49 6.28 2.37
N ASP A 295 -22.42 6.05 3.66
CA ASP A 295 -22.20 7.08 4.68
C ASP A 295 -20.83 7.75 4.50
N LEU A 296 -19.79 6.96 4.22
CA LEU A 296 -18.46 7.48 3.97
C LEU A 296 -18.40 8.29 2.67
N LEU A 297 -19.06 7.84 1.59
CA LEU A 297 -19.17 8.57 0.34
C LEU A 297 -19.93 9.90 0.49
N GLU A 298 -21.00 9.93 1.30
CA GLU A 298 -21.75 11.16 1.55
C GLU A 298 -20.95 12.12 2.44
N THR A 299 -20.28 11.63 3.50
CA THR A 299 -19.43 12.43 4.37
C THR A 299 -18.29 13.12 3.60
N THR A 300 -17.73 12.42 2.61
CA THR A 300 -16.61 12.93 1.80
C THR A 300 -17.07 13.61 0.50
N ARG A 301 -18.37 13.84 0.31
CA ARG A 301 -18.96 14.32 -0.94
C ARG A 301 -18.35 15.60 -1.50
N ARG A 302 -17.99 16.53 -0.63
CA ARG A 302 -17.42 17.84 -1.02
C ARG A 302 -15.98 17.77 -1.56
N TYR A 303 -15.27 16.62 -1.39
CA TYR A 303 -13.88 16.48 -1.78
C TYR A 303 -13.74 15.72 -3.09
N PRO A 304 -13.37 16.39 -4.18
CA PRO A 304 -13.28 15.75 -5.50
C PRO A 304 -12.11 14.76 -5.59
N ASN A 305 -11.05 14.95 -4.79
CA ASN A 305 -9.85 14.14 -4.75
C ASN A 305 -9.98 12.88 -3.88
N TYR A 306 -11.16 12.63 -3.31
CA TYR A 306 -11.42 11.43 -2.51
C TYR A 306 -11.66 10.19 -3.38
N VAL A 307 -10.99 9.10 -3.03
CA VAL A 307 -11.16 7.77 -3.63
C VAL A 307 -11.52 6.78 -2.52
N ILE A 308 -12.69 6.14 -2.63
CA ILE A 308 -13.10 5.20 -1.60
C ILE A 308 -12.26 3.92 -1.65
N SER A 309 -11.84 3.46 -0.49
CA SER A 309 -10.99 2.27 -0.31
C SER A 309 -11.31 1.57 1.01
N SER A 310 -10.80 0.36 1.19
CA SER A 310 -10.62 -0.24 2.50
C SER A 310 -9.55 0.53 3.28
N GLY A 311 -9.60 0.51 4.62
CA GLY A 311 -8.60 1.20 5.45
C GLY A 311 -7.24 0.49 5.52
N CYS A 312 -7.17 -0.75 5.07
CA CYS A 312 -5.96 -1.57 4.91
C CYS A 312 -6.29 -2.74 3.98
N ASP A 313 -5.36 -3.69 3.80
CA ASP A 313 -5.62 -4.92 3.04
C ASP A 313 -6.81 -5.70 3.64
N VAL A 314 -7.72 -6.08 2.76
CA VAL A 314 -8.90 -6.87 3.13
C VAL A 314 -8.45 -8.28 3.52
N PRO A 315 -8.74 -8.75 4.76
CA PRO A 315 -8.19 -9.99 5.28
C PRO A 315 -8.79 -11.24 4.61
N PRO A 316 -8.23 -12.43 4.89
CA PRO A 316 -8.81 -13.71 4.46
C PRO A 316 -10.21 -13.95 5.01
N ALA A 317 -10.99 -14.75 4.28
CA ALA A 317 -12.35 -15.18 4.66
C ALA A 317 -13.34 -14.01 4.81
N VAL A 318 -13.20 -12.98 3.98
CA VAL A 318 -14.24 -11.95 3.84
C VAL A 318 -15.36 -12.49 2.95
N PRO A 319 -16.64 -12.44 3.40
CA PRO A 319 -17.76 -12.89 2.60
C PRO A 319 -17.83 -12.15 1.25
N ALA A 320 -17.93 -12.90 0.14
CA ALA A 320 -18.06 -12.29 -1.19
C ALA A 320 -19.25 -11.31 -1.27
N ALA A 321 -20.36 -11.60 -0.56
CA ALA A 321 -21.51 -10.73 -0.47
C ALA A 321 -21.19 -9.34 0.13
N ASN A 322 -20.21 -9.26 1.03
CA ASN A 322 -19.75 -8.00 1.61
C ASN A 322 -18.96 -7.17 0.59
N ILE A 323 -18.10 -7.81 -0.19
CA ILE A 323 -17.37 -7.14 -1.27
C ILE A 323 -18.36 -6.66 -2.35
N GLU A 324 -19.33 -7.49 -2.71
CA GLU A 324 -20.39 -7.13 -3.66
C GLU A 324 -21.26 -5.96 -3.14
N ALA A 325 -21.56 -5.93 -1.84
CA ALA A 325 -22.30 -4.84 -1.20
C ALA A 325 -21.51 -3.52 -1.25
N PHE A 326 -20.21 -3.56 -1.04
CA PHE A 326 -19.33 -2.39 -1.20
C PHE A 326 -19.41 -1.82 -2.62
N TYR A 327 -19.19 -2.63 -3.65
CA TYR A 327 -19.22 -2.14 -5.03
C TYR A 327 -20.64 -1.72 -5.49
N ARG A 328 -21.68 -2.40 -5.00
CA ARG A 328 -23.08 -1.99 -5.23
C ARG A 328 -23.33 -0.60 -4.63
N ALA A 329 -22.91 -0.34 -3.41
CA ALA A 329 -23.06 0.97 -2.76
C ALA A 329 -22.37 2.09 -3.54
N VAL A 330 -21.17 1.86 -4.08
CA VAL A 330 -20.44 2.81 -4.93
C VAL A 330 -21.20 3.05 -6.24
N THR A 331 -21.72 2.00 -6.87
CA THR A 331 -22.50 2.07 -8.11
C THR A 331 -23.78 2.88 -7.91
N ASP A 332 -24.54 2.56 -6.87
CA ASP A 332 -25.80 3.24 -6.55
C ASP A 332 -25.58 4.70 -6.14
N TYR A 333 -24.46 4.97 -5.42
CA TYR A 333 -24.08 6.36 -5.12
C TYR A 333 -23.81 7.15 -6.39
N ASN A 334 -23.01 6.60 -7.30
CA ASN A 334 -22.69 7.23 -8.57
C ASN A 334 -23.95 7.46 -9.45
N ALA A 335 -24.95 6.61 -9.35
CA ALA A 335 -26.22 6.76 -10.07
C ALA A 335 -27.08 7.93 -9.51
N THR A 336 -26.86 8.35 -8.26
CA THR A 336 -27.57 9.52 -7.68
C THR A 336 -26.94 10.87 -8.05
N LEU A 337 -25.72 10.86 -8.60
CA LEU A 337 -25.05 12.08 -9.03
C LEU A 337 -25.64 12.52 -10.36
N THR A 338 -26.42 13.58 -10.35
CA THR A 338 -26.92 14.25 -11.58
C THR A 338 -25.77 15.02 -12.21
N PHE A 339 -25.52 14.78 -13.49
CA PHE A 339 -24.51 15.46 -14.32
C PHE A 339 -25.17 16.56 -15.16
#